data_129e61d16acaebd61dd0174ae56328fb
#
_entry.id   129e61d16acaebd61dd0174ae56328fb
#
_cell.length_a   1.000
_cell.length_b   1.000
_cell.length_c   1.000
_cell.angle_alpha   90.00
_cell.angle_beta   90.00
_cell.angle_gamma   90.00
#
_symmetry.space_group_name_H-M   'P 1'
#
loop_
_entity.id
_entity.type
_entity.pdbx_description
1 polymer ?
#
loop_
_entity_poly.entity_id
_entity_poly.type
_entity_poly.pdbx_seq_one_letter_code
_entity_poly.pdbx_strand_id
1 'polypeptide(L)'
;MLGRIAAIFGAVFSVWIVSADEPIMNMMPRWKGGWGVQTIFEHRTERDLLLDGRIANKGFSEEVNILHLEGVYTWDKAIRLTAKLPYVINARREMPEDLGGTQRDKGIGDLTLALPLKKYFNLDGRSGSWSFKPMLRVPLSGEDEYEVYDDEWGTGLGLSYEFETYRFILFLGTSGWIYHEDEPFESHSSLDLGYKFEAFDTNGAILWETDFHFEDDGSRTLLAGPALYWNIDDLKHLRIEWKHDFQDRQGVLDHGNGDTFKLSIGWVF
;
A
#
# COMPACT_ATOMS: atom_id res chain seq x y z
N MET A 1 -23.59 -17.82 12.31
CA MET A 1 -22.64 -17.41 11.29
C MET A 1 -21.18 -17.73 11.63
N LEU A 2 -20.80 -17.75 12.90
CA LEU A 2 -19.42 -18.08 13.34
C LEU A 2 -18.92 -19.52 13.02
N GLY A 3 -19.81 -20.49 12.86
CA GLY A 3 -19.40 -21.88 12.60
C GLY A 3 -18.86 -22.20 11.20
N ARG A 4 -19.07 -21.33 10.22
CA ARG A 4 -18.55 -21.52 8.84
C ARG A 4 -17.18 -20.89 8.59
N ILE A 5 -16.77 -19.94 9.41
CA ILE A 5 -15.45 -19.29 9.32
C ILE A 5 -14.36 -20.20 9.91
N ALA A 6 -14.67 -20.93 10.97
CA ALA A 6 -13.72 -21.85 11.59
C ALA A 6 -13.32 -23.04 10.70
N ALA A 7 -14.18 -23.46 9.76
CA ALA A 7 -13.90 -24.57 8.85
C ALA A 7 -12.92 -24.19 7.71
N ILE A 8 -12.82 -22.92 7.35
CA ILE A 8 -11.90 -22.44 6.32
C ILE A 8 -10.47 -22.27 6.87
N PHE A 9 -10.32 -21.92 8.15
CA PHE A 9 -9.03 -21.80 8.81
C PHE A 9 -8.33 -23.13 9.10
N GLY A 10 -9.08 -24.22 9.25
CA GLY A 10 -8.51 -25.55 9.56
C GLY A 10 -7.81 -26.26 8.40
N ALA A 11 -8.08 -25.87 7.14
CA ALA A 11 -7.56 -26.56 5.95
C ALA A 11 -6.23 -26.02 5.40
N VAL A 12 -5.71 -24.91 5.96
CA VAL A 12 -4.53 -24.20 5.41
C VAL A 12 -3.21 -24.60 6.09
N PHE A 13 -3.23 -25.34 7.20
CA PHE A 13 -2.06 -25.54 8.06
C PHE A 13 -1.22 -26.81 7.84
N SER A 14 -1.43 -27.57 6.80
CA SER A 14 -0.60 -28.76 6.52
C SER A 14 0.17 -28.63 5.20
N VAL A 15 1.25 -27.84 5.20
CA VAL A 15 2.20 -27.78 4.06
C VAL A 15 3.64 -27.83 4.56
N TRP A 16 4.39 -28.75 3.98
CA TRP A 16 5.78 -29.08 4.25
C TRP A 16 6.74 -27.90 4.12
N ILE A 17 7.74 -27.83 5.02
CA ILE A 17 8.79 -26.82 5.00
C ILE A 17 9.76 -27.16 3.86
N VAL A 18 9.67 -26.44 2.77
CA VAL A 18 10.71 -26.41 1.73
C VAL A 18 11.46 -25.09 1.91
N SER A 19 12.79 -25.15 1.99
CA SER A 19 13.61 -23.93 1.97
C SER A 19 13.43 -23.25 0.62
N ALA A 20 12.91 -22.06 0.60
CA ALA A 20 12.65 -21.30 -0.61
C ALA A 20 13.47 -20.01 -0.60
N ASP A 21 13.97 -19.61 -1.77
CA ASP A 21 14.58 -18.30 -1.95
C ASP A 21 13.49 -17.22 -1.86
N GLU A 22 13.84 -16.06 -1.32
CA GLU A 22 12.91 -14.94 -1.22
C GLU A 22 12.73 -14.27 -2.59
N PRO A 23 11.51 -13.81 -2.93
CA PRO A 23 11.28 -13.01 -4.12
C PRO A 23 12.17 -11.76 -4.17
N ILE A 24 12.71 -11.45 -5.33
CA ILE A 24 13.67 -10.34 -5.53
C ILE A 24 13.05 -8.98 -5.17
N MET A 25 11.74 -8.84 -5.38
CA MET A 25 11.01 -7.59 -5.10
C MET A 25 10.70 -7.35 -3.64
N ASN A 26 11.15 -8.24 -2.75
CA ASN A 26 10.95 -8.05 -1.34
C ASN A 26 12.03 -7.11 -0.78
N MET A 27 11.65 -5.87 -0.52
CA MET A 27 12.51 -4.81 0.01
C MET A 27 12.92 -5.02 1.48
N MET A 28 12.61 -6.17 2.04
CA MET A 28 12.88 -6.50 3.44
C MET A 28 14.21 -7.27 3.56
N PRO A 29 14.95 -7.09 4.67
CA PRO A 29 16.19 -7.84 4.92
C PRO A 29 15.93 -9.35 4.83
N ARG A 30 16.83 -10.06 4.15
CA ARG A 30 16.69 -11.51 3.91
C ARG A 30 17.37 -12.37 4.98
N TRP A 31 17.99 -11.73 5.97
CA TRP A 31 18.73 -12.39 7.04
C TRP A 31 18.13 -12.11 8.41
N LYS A 32 18.37 -13.00 9.33
CA LYS A 32 17.93 -12.88 10.72
C LYS A 32 18.64 -11.69 11.39
N GLY A 33 17.86 -10.85 12.08
CA GLY A 33 18.37 -9.66 12.76
C GLY A 33 18.62 -8.46 11.84
N GLY A 34 18.26 -8.57 10.54
CA GLY A 34 18.42 -7.48 9.59
C GLY A 34 17.41 -6.37 9.79
N TRP A 35 17.83 -5.15 9.47
CA TRP A 35 17.02 -3.94 9.45
C TRP A 35 16.88 -3.43 8.04
N GLY A 36 15.74 -2.81 7.76
CA GLY A 36 15.53 -2.03 6.56
C GLY A 36 14.85 -0.72 6.89
N VAL A 37 15.19 0.32 6.16
CA VAL A 37 14.54 1.64 6.23
C VAL A 37 14.27 2.13 4.83
N GLN A 38 13.10 2.71 4.63
CA GLN A 38 12.69 3.29 3.35
C GLN A 38 12.04 4.64 3.59
N THR A 39 12.35 5.59 2.73
CA THR A 39 11.63 6.86 2.62
C THR A 39 10.85 6.86 1.32
N ILE A 40 9.58 7.28 1.38
CA ILE A 40 8.69 7.38 0.23
C ILE A 40 8.14 8.79 0.18
N PHE A 41 8.41 9.52 -0.89
CA PHE A 41 7.69 10.74 -1.22
C PHE A 41 6.49 10.38 -2.06
N GLU A 42 5.31 10.82 -1.65
CA GLU A 42 4.05 10.64 -2.35
C GLU A 42 3.46 12.00 -2.70
N HIS A 43 3.06 12.16 -3.95
CA HIS A 43 2.33 13.31 -4.46
C HIS A 43 1.05 12.83 -5.10
N ARG A 44 -0.09 13.30 -4.60
CA ARG A 44 -1.43 13.03 -5.15
C ARG A 44 -2.05 14.31 -5.64
N THR A 45 -2.76 14.22 -6.74
CA THR A 45 -3.59 15.31 -7.26
C THR A 45 -4.92 14.75 -7.70
N GLU A 46 -5.99 15.48 -7.38
CA GLU A 46 -7.34 15.19 -7.86
C GLU A 46 -7.96 16.46 -8.41
N ARG A 47 -8.79 16.32 -9.41
CA ARG A 47 -9.42 17.45 -10.09
C ARG A 47 -10.82 17.07 -10.52
N ASP A 48 -11.69 18.09 -10.51
CA ASP A 48 -13.07 18.00 -10.94
C ASP A 48 -13.90 17.00 -10.12
N LEU A 49 -15.03 17.44 -9.65
CA LEU A 49 -16.06 16.60 -9.07
C LEU A 49 -17.04 16.15 -10.15
N LEU A 50 -17.25 14.85 -10.24
CA LEU A 50 -18.20 14.24 -11.16
C LEU A 50 -19.43 13.76 -10.39
N LEU A 51 -20.59 13.93 -10.99
CA LEU A 51 -21.84 13.33 -10.56
C LEU A 51 -22.38 12.49 -11.73
N ASP A 52 -22.50 11.19 -11.53
CA ASP A 52 -22.91 10.24 -12.58
C ASP A 52 -22.09 10.39 -13.89
N GLY A 53 -20.77 10.58 -13.75
CA GLY A 53 -19.85 10.73 -14.88
C GLY A 53 -19.92 12.08 -15.60
N ARG A 54 -20.61 13.07 -15.04
CA ARG A 54 -20.66 14.44 -15.56
C ARG A 54 -20.00 15.39 -14.59
N ILE A 55 -19.18 16.31 -15.09
CA ILE A 55 -18.53 17.32 -14.27
C ILE A 55 -19.61 18.14 -13.54
N ALA A 56 -19.70 17.92 -12.22
CA ALA A 56 -20.60 18.65 -11.35
C ALA A 56 -19.96 19.97 -10.90
N ASN A 57 -18.65 19.98 -10.67
CA ASN A 57 -17.90 21.15 -10.25
C ASN A 57 -16.50 21.18 -10.88
N LYS A 58 -16.18 22.23 -11.63
CA LYS A 58 -14.87 22.47 -12.23
C LYS A 58 -13.87 23.18 -11.31
N GLY A 59 -14.30 23.62 -10.15
CA GLY A 59 -13.48 24.37 -9.19
C GLY A 59 -12.90 23.52 -8.09
N PHE A 60 -13.17 22.20 -8.08
CA PHE A 60 -12.56 21.29 -7.13
C PHE A 60 -11.13 20.95 -7.56
N SER A 61 -10.19 21.05 -6.64
CA SER A 61 -8.85 20.50 -6.79
C SER A 61 -8.32 20.09 -5.42
N GLU A 62 -7.61 18.98 -5.42
CA GLU A 62 -6.90 18.48 -4.25
C GLU A 62 -5.46 18.19 -4.60
N GLU A 63 -4.54 18.61 -3.74
CA GLU A 63 -3.11 18.32 -3.85
C GLU A 63 -2.59 17.91 -2.48
N VAL A 64 -1.99 16.70 -2.40
CA VAL A 64 -1.46 16.13 -1.18
C VAL A 64 -0.02 15.70 -1.40
N ASN A 65 0.89 16.15 -0.51
CA ASN A 65 2.29 15.78 -0.50
C ASN A 65 2.63 15.13 0.84
N ILE A 66 3.04 13.86 0.82
CA ILE A 66 3.32 13.07 2.01
C ILE A 66 4.74 12.49 1.93
N LEU A 67 5.45 12.53 3.05
CA LEU A 67 6.68 11.79 3.25
C LEU A 67 6.40 10.62 4.18
N HIS A 68 6.55 9.39 3.72
CA HIS A 68 6.48 8.22 4.58
C HIS A 68 7.87 7.77 4.99
N LEU A 69 8.03 7.45 6.26
CA LEU A 69 9.16 6.74 6.80
C LEU A 69 8.71 5.31 7.15
N GLU A 70 9.31 4.34 6.49
CA GLU A 70 9.04 2.93 6.76
C GLU A 70 10.27 2.27 7.35
N GLY A 71 10.06 1.44 8.37
CA GLY A 71 11.07 0.62 8.99
C GLY A 71 10.66 -0.85 9.01
N VAL A 72 11.63 -1.74 8.90
CA VAL A 72 11.41 -3.17 9.05
C VAL A 72 12.51 -3.79 9.91
N TYR A 73 12.10 -4.72 10.76
CA TYR A 73 13.01 -5.60 11.51
C TYR A 73 12.64 -7.05 11.24
N THR A 74 13.65 -7.86 10.91
CA THR A 74 13.50 -9.28 10.60
C THR A 74 14.02 -10.14 11.75
N TRP A 75 13.14 -10.74 12.56
CA TRP A 75 13.54 -11.73 13.56
C TRP A 75 13.94 -13.05 12.92
N ASP A 76 13.18 -13.44 11.92
CA ASP A 76 13.37 -14.63 11.09
C ASP A 76 12.84 -14.34 9.69
N LYS A 77 13.28 -15.07 8.68
CA LYS A 77 12.78 -14.90 7.30
C LYS A 77 11.25 -14.88 7.22
N ALA A 78 10.59 -15.66 8.08
CA ALA A 78 9.15 -15.79 8.11
C ALA A 78 8.44 -14.79 9.03
N ILE A 79 9.15 -14.09 9.91
CA ILE A 79 8.56 -13.23 10.94
C ILE A 79 9.26 -11.87 10.94
N ARG A 80 8.52 -10.84 10.63
CA ARG A 80 9.00 -9.47 10.55
C ARG A 80 8.08 -8.51 11.28
N LEU A 81 8.61 -7.37 11.66
CA LEU A 81 7.83 -6.22 12.12
C LEU A 81 8.06 -5.09 11.13
N THR A 82 6.99 -4.46 10.69
CA THR A 82 7.07 -3.23 9.90
C THR A 82 6.39 -2.09 10.63
N ALA A 83 6.93 -0.90 10.49
CA ALA A 83 6.35 0.33 10.99
C ALA A 83 6.36 1.36 9.86
N LYS A 84 5.24 2.03 9.63
CA LYS A 84 5.11 3.11 8.64
C LYS A 84 4.55 4.35 9.34
N LEU A 85 5.32 5.43 9.27
CA LEU A 85 4.95 6.74 9.82
C LEU A 85 4.86 7.74 8.66
N PRO A 86 3.68 8.24 8.31
CA PRO A 86 3.52 9.31 7.34
C PRO A 86 3.70 10.69 7.99
N TYR A 87 4.17 11.63 7.20
CA TYR A 87 4.21 13.04 7.51
C TYR A 87 3.62 13.84 6.34
N VAL A 88 2.48 14.46 6.55
CA VAL A 88 1.84 15.35 5.57
C VAL A 88 2.68 16.63 5.50
N ILE A 89 3.39 16.82 4.40
CA ILE A 89 4.20 18.02 4.16
C ILE A 89 3.28 19.20 3.90
N ASN A 90 2.28 18.97 3.05
CA ASN A 90 1.24 19.90 2.69
C ASN A 90 0.09 19.15 2.02
N ALA A 91 -1.12 19.39 2.50
CA ALA A 91 -2.33 18.99 1.82
C ALA A 91 -3.21 20.22 1.64
N ARG A 92 -3.82 20.36 0.47
CA ARG A 92 -4.69 21.48 0.12
C ARG A 92 -5.85 20.97 -0.72
N ARG A 93 -7.04 21.25 -0.25
CA ARG A 93 -8.30 21.03 -0.96
C ARG A 93 -8.94 22.36 -1.27
N GLU A 94 -9.25 22.62 -2.53
CA GLU A 94 -9.98 23.81 -2.98
C GLU A 94 -11.40 23.41 -3.37
N MET A 95 -12.37 24.05 -2.76
CA MET A 95 -13.79 23.92 -3.06
C MET A 95 -14.38 25.31 -3.26
N PRO A 96 -15.56 25.45 -3.90
CA PRO A 96 -16.32 26.70 -3.87
C PRO A 96 -16.54 27.18 -2.43
N GLU A 97 -16.58 28.50 -2.24
CA GLU A 97 -16.74 29.11 -0.90
C GLU A 97 -17.99 28.64 -0.16
N ASP A 98 -19.07 28.35 -0.89
CA ASP A 98 -20.34 27.82 -0.36
C ASP A 98 -20.25 26.34 0.06
N LEU A 99 -19.19 25.62 -0.33
CA LEU A 99 -18.92 24.21 0.00
C LEU A 99 -17.72 24.03 0.94
N GLY A 100 -17.18 25.11 1.53
CA GLY A 100 -16.10 25.03 2.50
C GLY A 100 -14.81 25.79 2.10
N GLY A 101 -14.69 26.26 0.87
CA GLY A 101 -13.54 27.08 0.46
C GLY A 101 -12.22 26.31 0.39
N THR A 102 -11.13 26.92 0.84
CA THR A 102 -9.80 26.28 0.85
C THR A 102 -9.52 25.69 2.22
N GLN A 103 -9.35 24.38 2.26
CA GLN A 103 -8.95 23.61 3.43
C GLN A 103 -7.49 23.17 3.33
N ARG A 104 -6.82 22.94 4.44
CA ARG A 104 -5.41 22.54 4.50
C ARG A 104 -5.16 21.60 5.65
N ASP A 105 -4.20 20.68 5.44
CA ASP A 105 -3.66 19.78 6.45
C ASP A 105 -2.13 19.73 6.36
N LYS A 106 -1.47 19.48 7.48
CA LYS A 106 -0.03 19.23 7.60
C LYS A 106 0.28 18.61 8.96
N GLY A 107 1.23 17.73 9.02
CA GLY A 107 1.65 17.17 10.30
C GLY A 107 1.97 15.68 10.21
N ILE A 108 2.08 15.08 11.39
CA ILE A 108 2.28 13.64 11.51
C ILE A 108 0.93 12.95 11.28
N GLY A 109 0.90 11.95 10.42
CA GLY A 109 -0.26 11.08 10.27
C GLY A 109 -0.16 9.82 11.12
N ASP A 110 -1.08 8.90 10.96
CA ASP A 110 -1.23 7.73 11.81
C ASP A 110 -0.13 6.67 11.60
N LEU A 111 0.40 6.19 12.72
CA LEU A 111 1.41 5.15 12.70
C LEU A 111 0.77 3.78 12.39
N THR A 112 1.21 3.14 11.33
CA THR A 112 0.83 1.76 11.02
C THR A 112 1.91 0.80 11.43
N LEU A 113 1.56 -0.18 12.26
CA LEU A 113 2.39 -1.32 12.63
C LEU A 113 1.85 -2.58 11.97
N ALA A 114 2.74 -3.43 11.46
CA ALA A 114 2.30 -4.71 10.90
C ALA A 114 3.31 -5.84 11.22
N LEU A 115 2.79 -7.06 11.34
CA LEU A 115 3.57 -8.26 11.60
C LEU A 115 3.39 -9.25 10.43
N PRO A 116 4.12 -9.09 9.31
CA PRO A 116 4.09 -10.04 8.21
C PRO A 116 4.63 -11.40 8.65
N LEU A 117 3.76 -12.41 8.57
CA LEU A 117 4.08 -13.82 8.79
C LEU A 117 4.10 -14.50 7.43
N LYS A 118 5.28 -14.87 6.93
CA LYS A 118 5.47 -15.39 5.58
C LYS A 118 5.74 -16.88 5.57
N LYS A 119 5.19 -17.57 4.58
CA LYS A 119 5.53 -18.94 4.23
C LYS A 119 6.04 -18.99 2.80
N TYR A 120 7.31 -19.36 2.66
CA TYR A 120 7.98 -19.46 1.37
C TYR A 120 7.81 -20.84 0.75
N PHE A 121 7.85 -20.89 -0.59
CA PHE A 121 7.96 -22.11 -1.37
C PHE A 121 8.90 -21.90 -2.54
N ASN A 122 9.58 -22.96 -2.94
CA ASN A 122 10.42 -22.97 -4.14
C ASN A 122 10.02 -24.16 -5.01
N LEU A 123 9.78 -23.90 -6.28
CA LEU A 123 9.41 -24.89 -7.29
C LEU A 123 10.29 -24.64 -8.50
N ASP A 124 11.25 -25.52 -8.83
CA ASP A 124 12.12 -25.50 -10.00
C ASP A 124 12.08 -24.24 -10.89
N GLY A 125 12.92 -23.25 -10.57
CA GLY A 125 12.97 -21.97 -11.27
C GLY A 125 11.83 -21.00 -11.01
N ARG A 126 11.02 -21.27 -9.99
CA ARG A 126 9.96 -20.41 -9.49
C ARG A 126 10.03 -20.32 -7.98
N SER A 127 9.87 -19.15 -7.45
CA SER A 127 9.74 -18.95 -6.00
C SER A 127 8.55 -18.08 -5.67
N GLY A 128 8.12 -18.13 -4.43
CA GLY A 128 7.03 -17.29 -3.98
C GLY A 128 6.77 -17.41 -2.50
N SER A 129 5.77 -16.69 -2.04
CA SER A 129 5.35 -16.73 -0.65
C SER A 129 3.87 -16.45 -0.48
N TRP A 130 3.33 -17.02 0.59
CA TRP A 130 2.09 -16.57 1.20
C TRP A 130 2.41 -15.73 2.42
N SER A 131 1.68 -14.66 2.62
CA SER A 131 1.81 -13.83 3.82
C SER A 131 0.46 -13.66 4.50
N PHE A 132 0.46 -13.76 5.82
CA PHE A 132 -0.61 -13.32 6.70
C PHE A 132 -0.07 -12.16 7.53
N LYS A 133 -0.79 -11.03 7.57
CA LYS A 133 -0.27 -9.78 8.10
C LYS A 133 -1.30 -9.14 9.05
N PRO A 134 -1.26 -9.44 10.37
CA PRO A 134 -1.96 -8.61 11.36
C PRO A 134 -1.38 -7.20 11.38
N MET A 135 -2.26 -6.21 11.52
CA MET A 135 -1.90 -4.79 11.46
C MET A 135 -2.61 -4.01 12.55
N LEU A 136 -1.98 -2.91 12.97
CA LEU A 136 -2.49 -1.96 13.95
C LEU A 136 -2.25 -0.55 13.43
N ARG A 137 -3.27 0.30 13.42
CA ARG A 137 -3.16 1.76 13.23
C ARG A 137 -3.23 2.42 14.58
N VAL A 138 -2.31 3.32 14.84
CA VAL A 138 -2.21 4.11 16.08
C VAL A 138 -2.42 5.56 15.70
N PRO A 139 -3.45 6.25 16.23
CA PRO A 139 -3.69 7.63 15.95
C PRO A 139 -2.56 8.51 16.48
N LEU A 140 -1.98 9.31 15.64
CA LEU A 140 -0.94 10.29 15.93
C LEU A 140 -1.20 11.61 15.19
N SER A 141 -2.15 11.63 14.26
CA SER A 141 -2.62 12.84 13.60
C SER A 141 -3.32 13.76 14.59
N GLY A 142 -3.51 15.00 14.24
CA GLY A 142 -4.27 15.97 15.03
C GLY A 142 -5.56 16.33 14.30
N GLU A 143 -6.52 16.90 15.01
CA GLU A 143 -7.75 17.43 14.44
C GLU A 143 -7.46 18.69 13.61
N ASP A 144 -7.65 18.62 12.30
CA ASP A 144 -7.56 19.73 11.36
C ASP A 144 -8.87 19.89 10.56
N GLU A 145 -9.02 21.01 9.84
CA GLU A 145 -10.24 21.25 9.01
C GLU A 145 -10.36 20.30 7.81
N TYR A 146 -9.25 19.73 7.40
CA TYR A 146 -9.14 18.74 6.34
C TYR A 146 -8.15 17.68 6.80
N GLU A 147 -8.65 16.48 7.03
CA GLU A 147 -7.88 15.37 7.56
C GLU A 147 -7.47 14.43 6.42
N VAL A 148 -6.14 14.22 6.26
CA VAL A 148 -5.57 13.21 5.36
C VAL A 148 -5.50 11.85 6.07
N TYR A 149 -5.53 11.85 7.43
CA TYR A 149 -5.54 10.69 8.31
C TYR A 149 -6.60 10.88 9.38
N ASP A 150 -7.33 9.83 9.68
CA ASP A 150 -8.59 9.86 10.42
C ASP A 150 -8.46 9.95 11.94
N ASP A 151 -7.21 9.95 12.47
CA ASP A 151 -6.91 9.99 13.92
C ASP A 151 -7.64 8.91 14.75
N GLU A 152 -7.81 7.72 14.16
CA GLU A 152 -8.51 6.61 14.81
C GLU A 152 -7.67 5.36 14.99
N TRP A 153 -7.95 4.64 16.08
CA TRP A 153 -7.42 3.30 16.27
C TRP A 153 -8.02 2.33 15.27
N GLY A 154 -7.16 1.66 14.51
CA GLY A 154 -7.57 0.64 13.55
C GLY A 154 -6.88 -0.69 13.79
N THR A 155 -7.62 -1.78 13.61
CA THR A 155 -7.04 -3.13 13.54
C THR A 155 -7.29 -3.72 12.16
N GLY A 156 -6.26 -4.31 11.58
CA GLY A 156 -6.34 -4.81 10.23
C GLY A 156 -5.75 -6.21 10.07
N LEU A 157 -6.18 -6.88 9.01
CA LEU A 157 -5.65 -8.17 8.58
C LEU A 157 -5.36 -8.13 7.10
N GLY A 158 -4.16 -8.56 6.71
CA GLY A 158 -3.78 -8.71 5.32
C GLY A 158 -3.46 -10.15 4.94
N LEU A 159 -3.72 -10.48 3.68
CA LEU A 159 -3.31 -11.71 3.03
C LEU A 159 -2.62 -11.34 1.73
N SER A 160 -1.49 -11.96 1.43
CA SER A 160 -0.86 -11.78 0.13
C SER A 160 -0.25 -13.07 -0.41
N TYR A 161 -0.13 -13.10 -1.71
CA TYR A 161 0.53 -14.14 -2.48
C TYR A 161 1.53 -13.48 -3.42
N GLU A 162 2.78 -13.88 -3.35
CA GLU A 162 3.84 -13.46 -4.24
C GLU A 162 4.32 -14.68 -5.02
N PHE A 163 4.59 -14.48 -6.30
CA PHE A 163 5.13 -15.52 -7.17
C PHE A 163 6.07 -14.88 -8.18
N GLU A 164 7.26 -15.45 -8.32
CA GLU A 164 8.21 -15.00 -9.31
C GLU A 164 8.87 -16.16 -10.07
N THR A 165 9.22 -15.87 -11.29
CA THR A 165 10.04 -16.69 -12.14
C THR A 165 11.34 -15.93 -12.45
N TYR A 166 12.18 -16.49 -13.32
CA TYR A 166 13.36 -15.78 -13.80
C TYR A 166 13.04 -14.40 -14.41
N ARG A 167 11.88 -14.24 -15.05
CA ARG A 167 11.51 -12.99 -15.76
C ARG A 167 10.24 -12.31 -15.27
N PHE A 168 9.36 -13.02 -14.64
CA PHE A 168 8.03 -12.49 -14.29
C PHE A 168 7.82 -12.48 -12.80
N ILE A 169 7.06 -11.48 -12.38
CA ILE A 169 6.60 -11.27 -11.01
C ILE A 169 5.09 -11.16 -11.04
N LEU A 170 4.43 -11.79 -10.07
CA LEU A 170 3.02 -11.63 -9.76
C LEU A 170 2.92 -11.35 -8.26
N PHE A 171 2.21 -10.30 -7.91
CA PHE A 171 1.78 -10.05 -6.53
C PHE A 171 0.26 -9.92 -6.49
N LEU A 172 -0.35 -10.55 -5.51
CA LEU A 172 -1.76 -10.42 -5.16
C LEU A 172 -1.83 -10.12 -3.68
N GLY A 173 -2.53 -9.07 -3.30
CA GLY A 173 -2.72 -8.68 -1.92
C GLY A 173 -4.16 -8.29 -1.63
N THR A 174 -4.61 -8.55 -0.42
CA THR A 174 -5.85 -7.96 0.11
C THR A 174 -5.69 -7.73 1.60
N SER A 175 -6.29 -6.67 2.09
CA SER A 175 -6.35 -6.37 3.51
C SER A 175 -7.68 -5.72 3.87
N GLY A 176 -8.11 -5.89 5.10
CA GLY A 176 -9.28 -5.21 5.65
C GLY A 176 -8.93 -4.55 6.97
N TRP A 177 -9.56 -3.41 7.23
CA TRP A 177 -9.41 -2.61 8.42
C TRP A 177 -10.76 -2.41 9.12
N ILE A 178 -10.74 -2.45 10.44
CA ILE A 178 -11.86 -2.12 11.31
C ILE A 178 -11.36 -1.04 12.25
N TYR A 179 -12.07 0.06 12.30
CA TYR A 179 -11.79 1.19 13.16
C TYR A 179 -12.61 1.11 14.45
N HIS A 180 -12.19 1.86 15.46
CA HIS A 180 -12.76 1.73 16.80
C HIS A 180 -13.97 2.63 17.00
N GLU A 181 -14.06 3.71 16.27
CA GLU A 181 -15.14 4.69 16.36
C GLU A 181 -16.07 4.62 15.14
N ASP A 182 -16.27 5.73 14.47
CA ASP A 182 -17.33 5.87 13.46
C ASP A 182 -16.84 5.65 12.01
N GLU A 183 -15.53 5.39 11.80
CA GLU A 183 -15.00 5.16 10.45
C GLU A 183 -15.49 3.84 9.86
N PRO A 184 -15.83 3.83 8.56
CA PRO A 184 -16.32 2.65 7.88
C PRO A 184 -15.26 1.53 7.79
N PHE A 185 -15.71 0.29 7.61
CA PHE A 185 -14.80 -0.80 7.26
C PHE A 185 -14.16 -0.55 5.91
N GLU A 186 -12.83 -0.59 5.88
CA GLU A 186 -12.04 -0.46 4.66
C GLU A 186 -11.49 -1.80 4.18
N SER A 187 -11.43 -1.99 2.88
CA SER A 187 -10.66 -3.07 2.27
C SER A 187 -9.81 -2.59 1.12
N HIS A 188 -8.55 -3.04 1.10
CA HIS A 188 -7.60 -2.77 0.04
C HIS A 188 -7.24 -4.06 -0.66
N SER A 189 -7.20 -4.05 -1.98
CA SER A 189 -6.74 -5.17 -2.79
C SER A 189 -5.77 -4.68 -3.85
N SER A 190 -4.70 -5.44 -4.11
CA SER A 190 -3.68 -5.09 -5.10
C SER A 190 -3.37 -6.26 -6.01
N LEU A 191 -3.08 -5.94 -7.26
CA LEU A 191 -2.58 -6.84 -8.28
C LEU A 191 -1.41 -6.18 -8.99
N ASP A 192 -0.22 -6.79 -8.88
CA ASP A 192 0.97 -6.31 -9.57
C ASP A 192 1.49 -7.40 -10.52
N LEU A 193 1.76 -6.99 -11.74
CA LEU A 193 2.36 -7.82 -12.78
C LEU A 193 3.67 -7.19 -13.21
N GLY A 194 4.78 -7.94 -13.16
CA GLY A 194 6.09 -7.39 -13.43
C GLY A 194 6.94 -8.22 -14.37
N TYR A 195 7.85 -7.54 -15.07
CA TYR A 195 8.90 -8.12 -15.89
C TYR A 195 10.28 -7.69 -15.35
N LYS A 196 11.11 -8.68 -15.02
CA LYS A 196 12.47 -8.47 -14.53
C LYS A 196 13.44 -8.28 -15.68
N PHE A 197 14.38 -7.37 -15.50
CA PHE A 197 15.47 -7.11 -16.43
C PHE A 197 16.79 -6.88 -15.68
N GLU A 198 17.87 -7.04 -16.38
CA GLU A 198 19.23 -6.72 -15.91
C GLU A 198 19.75 -5.53 -16.73
N ALA A 199 20.26 -4.52 -16.07
CA ALA A 199 20.92 -3.38 -16.70
C ALA A 199 21.98 -2.81 -15.76
N PHE A 200 23.13 -2.40 -16.31
CA PHE A 200 24.25 -1.82 -15.57
C PHE A 200 24.75 -2.71 -14.42
N ASP A 201 24.82 -4.02 -14.64
CA ASP A 201 25.21 -5.05 -13.66
C ASP A 201 24.29 -5.11 -12.41
N THR A 202 23.08 -4.56 -12.52
CA THR A 202 22.08 -4.56 -11.46
C THR A 202 20.73 -5.10 -11.97
N ASN A 203 19.89 -5.51 -11.03
CA ASN A 203 18.57 -6.06 -11.32
C ASN A 203 17.51 -4.98 -11.18
N GLY A 204 16.55 -5.00 -12.08
CA GLY A 204 15.36 -4.16 -12.02
C GLY A 204 14.10 -4.90 -12.44
N ALA A 205 12.97 -4.25 -12.24
CA ALA A 205 11.69 -4.72 -12.77
C ALA A 205 10.81 -3.54 -13.17
N ILE A 206 10.06 -3.74 -14.24
CA ILE A 206 8.95 -2.88 -14.61
C ILE A 206 7.68 -3.62 -14.21
N LEU A 207 6.81 -2.93 -13.48
CA LEU A 207 5.55 -3.48 -13.01
C LEU A 207 4.39 -2.68 -13.58
N TRP A 208 3.28 -3.35 -13.74
CA TRP A 208 1.97 -2.73 -13.81
C TRP A 208 1.26 -3.03 -12.51
N GLU A 209 0.86 -2.01 -11.78
CA GLU A 209 0.24 -2.11 -10.47
C GLU A 209 -1.20 -1.64 -10.55
N THR A 210 -2.06 -2.31 -9.81
CA THR A 210 -3.48 -1.99 -9.71
C THR A 210 -3.90 -2.10 -8.27
N ASP A 211 -4.42 -1.01 -7.72
CA ASP A 211 -4.96 -0.95 -6.36
C ASP A 211 -6.47 -0.70 -6.42
N PHE A 212 -7.17 -1.45 -5.63
CA PHE A 212 -8.60 -1.30 -5.42
C PHE A 212 -8.86 -1.08 -3.93
N HIS A 213 -9.52 0.01 -3.60
CA HIS A 213 -9.98 0.36 -2.27
C HIS A 213 -11.49 0.37 -2.24
N PHE A 214 -12.07 -0.14 -1.18
CA PHE A 214 -13.50 -0.21 -0.98
C PHE A 214 -13.81 0.01 0.50
N GLU A 215 -14.85 0.84 0.77
CA GLU A 215 -15.42 1.09 2.08
C GLU A 215 -16.87 0.61 2.12
N ASP A 216 -17.37 0.25 3.29
CA ASP A 216 -18.71 -0.29 3.44
C ASP A 216 -19.83 0.77 3.29
N ASP A 217 -19.48 2.06 3.29
CA ASP A 217 -20.37 3.17 2.91
C ASP A 217 -20.63 3.23 1.39
N GLY A 218 -19.91 2.40 0.61
CA GLY A 218 -19.98 2.31 -0.85
C GLY A 218 -18.93 3.14 -1.59
N SER A 219 -18.03 3.80 -0.86
CA SER A 219 -16.87 4.48 -1.43
C SER A 219 -15.91 3.45 -2.03
N ARG A 220 -15.30 3.82 -3.15
CA ARG A 220 -14.38 2.93 -3.87
C ARG A 220 -13.42 3.70 -4.74
N THR A 221 -12.16 3.29 -4.73
CA THR A 221 -11.11 3.85 -5.55
C THR A 221 -10.43 2.76 -6.36
N LEU A 222 -10.13 3.04 -7.63
CA LEU A 222 -9.38 2.17 -8.52
C LEU A 222 -8.21 2.95 -9.12
N LEU A 223 -7.01 2.67 -8.66
CA LEU A 223 -5.76 3.23 -9.15
C LEU A 223 -5.01 2.19 -9.96
N ALA A 224 -4.43 2.56 -11.09
CA ALA A 224 -3.53 1.68 -11.82
C ALA A 224 -2.47 2.46 -12.59
N GLY A 225 -1.30 1.84 -12.76
CA GLY A 225 -0.22 2.44 -13.53
C GLY A 225 1.10 1.69 -13.46
N PRO A 226 2.12 2.18 -14.18
CA PRO A 226 3.44 1.59 -14.19
C PRO A 226 4.26 1.95 -12.96
N ALA A 227 5.10 1.00 -12.55
CA ALA A 227 6.17 1.22 -11.58
C ALA A 227 7.49 0.68 -12.09
N LEU A 228 8.58 1.34 -11.72
CA LEU A 228 9.95 0.90 -11.94
C LEU A 228 10.57 0.58 -10.58
N TYR A 229 11.06 -0.61 -10.43
CA TYR A 229 11.91 -1.02 -9.32
C TYR A 229 13.34 -1.23 -9.81
N TRP A 230 14.32 -0.73 -9.05
CA TRP A 230 15.73 -0.83 -9.40
C TRP A 230 16.60 -1.08 -8.17
N ASN A 231 17.39 -2.14 -8.17
CA ASN A 231 18.47 -2.32 -7.22
C ASN A 231 19.65 -1.44 -7.63
N ILE A 232 19.99 -0.44 -6.81
CA ILE A 232 21.18 0.39 -7.01
C ILE A 232 22.43 -0.43 -6.68
N ASP A 233 22.36 -1.17 -5.59
CA ASP A 233 23.35 -2.18 -5.15
C ASP A 233 22.63 -3.25 -4.30
N ASP A 234 23.38 -4.16 -3.68
CA ASP A 234 22.82 -5.26 -2.87
C ASP A 234 22.06 -4.78 -1.63
N LEU A 235 22.27 -3.54 -1.21
CA LEU A 235 21.71 -2.96 0.02
C LEU A 235 20.75 -1.81 -0.24
N LYS A 236 20.69 -1.29 -1.46
CA LYS A 236 19.90 -0.08 -1.80
C LYS A 236 19.03 -0.32 -3.01
N HIS A 237 17.84 0.20 -2.93
CA HIS A 237 16.90 0.17 -4.04
C HIS A 237 16.20 1.51 -4.23
N LEU A 238 15.74 1.71 -5.44
CA LEU A 238 14.92 2.83 -5.89
C LEU A 238 13.62 2.28 -6.43
N ARG A 239 12.51 2.93 -6.13
CA ARG A 239 11.22 2.65 -6.78
C ARG A 239 10.56 3.96 -7.18
N ILE A 240 10.02 3.98 -8.40
CA ILE A 240 9.25 5.08 -8.96
C ILE A 240 7.91 4.51 -9.40
N GLU A 241 6.83 5.11 -8.96
CA GLU A 241 5.47 4.70 -9.30
C GLU A 241 4.70 5.90 -9.84
N TRP A 242 3.87 5.65 -10.82
CA TRP A 242 2.82 6.56 -11.24
C TRP A 242 1.54 5.78 -11.45
N LYS A 243 0.45 6.21 -10.81
CA LYS A 243 -0.86 5.61 -10.95
C LYS A 243 -1.87 6.68 -11.32
N HIS A 244 -2.71 6.35 -12.27
CA HIS A 244 -3.87 7.14 -12.62
C HIS A 244 -5.09 6.61 -11.89
N ASP A 245 -5.95 7.51 -11.48
CA ASP A 245 -7.23 7.19 -10.89
C ASP A 245 -8.27 6.95 -11.97
N PHE A 246 -8.69 5.69 -12.11
CA PHE A 246 -9.75 5.28 -13.04
C PHE A 246 -11.13 5.39 -12.44
N GLN A 247 -11.23 5.41 -11.13
CA GLN A 247 -12.44 5.60 -10.37
C GLN A 247 -12.10 6.00 -8.94
N ASP A 248 -12.60 7.14 -8.49
CA ASP A 248 -12.63 7.53 -7.09
C ASP A 248 -14.04 8.00 -6.76
N ARG A 249 -14.81 7.12 -6.15
CA ARG A 249 -16.20 7.35 -5.81
C ARG A 249 -16.36 7.43 -4.31
N GLN A 250 -16.88 8.56 -3.84
CA GLN A 250 -17.30 8.81 -2.46
C GLN A 250 -18.82 8.99 -2.45
N GLY A 251 -19.54 7.93 -2.08
CA GLY A 251 -21.01 7.92 -2.15
C GLY A 251 -21.54 8.08 -3.57
N VAL A 252 -22.09 9.24 -3.90
CA VAL A 252 -22.61 9.59 -5.26
C VAL A 252 -21.66 10.46 -6.06
N LEU A 253 -20.62 10.99 -5.45
CA LEU A 253 -19.59 11.80 -6.10
C LEU A 253 -18.47 10.91 -6.62
N ASP A 254 -17.85 11.33 -7.71
CA ASP A 254 -16.72 10.64 -8.33
C ASP A 254 -15.64 11.69 -8.64
N HIS A 255 -14.42 11.43 -8.23
CA HIS A 255 -13.25 12.29 -8.42
C HIS A 255 -12.33 11.76 -9.53
N GLY A 256 -12.79 10.91 -10.41
CA GLY A 256 -12.04 10.10 -11.37
C GLY A 256 -11.11 10.83 -12.33
N ASN A 257 -10.31 11.76 -11.87
CA ASN A 257 -9.32 12.49 -12.66
C ASN A 257 -8.08 12.83 -11.81
N GLY A 258 -7.63 11.88 -11.04
CA GLY A 258 -6.47 11.99 -10.15
C GLY A 258 -5.24 11.26 -10.67
N ASP A 259 -4.09 11.67 -10.17
CA ASP A 259 -2.81 11.02 -10.39
C ASP A 259 -2.06 10.90 -9.06
N THR A 260 -1.45 9.75 -8.84
CA THR A 260 -0.55 9.51 -7.72
C THR A 260 0.85 9.20 -8.24
N PHE A 261 1.83 9.94 -7.76
CA PHE A 261 3.25 9.70 -8.02
C PHE A 261 3.96 9.36 -6.72
N LYS A 262 4.78 8.28 -6.72
CA LYS A 262 5.62 7.91 -5.57
C LYS A 262 7.07 7.72 -5.99
N LEU A 263 7.98 8.24 -5.16
CA LEU A 263 9.42 8.03 -5.26
C LEU A 263 9.92 7.45 -3.94
N SER A 264 10.50 6.27 -4.00
CA SER A 264 10.99 5.57 -2.82
C SER A 264 12.48 5.26 -2.92
N ILE A 265 13.20 5.45 -1.82
CA ILE A 265 14.57 5.00 -1.67
C ILE A 265 14.66 4.20 -0.37
N GLY A 266 15.21 3.00 -0.45
CA GLY A 266 15.35 2.11 0.68
C GLY A 266 16.75 1.54 0.85
N TRP A 267 17.06 1.19 2.10
CA TRP A 267 18.31 0.58 2.53
C TRP A 267 18.01 -0.62 3.41
N VAL A 268 18.81 -1.68 3.26
CA VAL A 268 18.82 -2.85 4.16
C VAL A 268 20.22 -3.02 4.76
N PHE A 269 20.31 -3.41 6.04
CA PHE A 269 21.57 -3.56 6.78
C PHE A 269 21.42 -4.50 7.99
#